data_1d25ceb406f330b5bec2273c2b6fea0a
#
_entry.id   1d25ceb406f330b5bec2273c2b6fea0a
#
_cell.length_a   1.000
_cell.length_b   1.000
_cell.length_c   1.000
_cell.angle_alpha   90.00
_cell.angle_beta   90.00
_cell.angle_gamma   90.00
#
_symmetry.space_group_name_H-M   'P 1'
#
loop_
_entity.id
_entity.type
_entity.pdbx_description
1 polymer ?
#
loop_
_entity_poly.entity_id
_entity_poly.type
_entity_poly.pdbx_seq_one_letter_code
_entity_poly.pdbx_strand_id
1 'polypeptide(L)'
;MAALSAIMKTTAARLSALYLLLFAACAVALVIYVTSLSTRMLETQTREAIAEEVNGLARAYQRGGLPALVRVMNVRARQPGANLYLITDPNGLILSGNVESLQPGVLDQPGWTERPFFYRRFGGTEATTSEREHTAVAHVIRLPNQMILLVGRDLGEPEQFRRVMRRALVAALGMMGLGALVIWYFVGRRA
;
A
#
# COMPACT_ATOMS: atom_id res chain seq x y z
N MET A 1 5.95 -31.57 31.86
CA MET A 1 6.86 -30.42 32.12
C MET A 1 8.26 -30.86 32.59
N ALA A 2 8.42 -31.98 33.29
CA ALA A 2 9.73 -32.47 33.80
C ALA A 2 10.73 -32.90 32.70
N ALA A 3 10.27 -33.41 31.56
CA ALA A 3 11.14 -33.86 30.48
C ALA A 3 11.86 -32.70 29.73
N LEU A 4 11.22 -31.53 29.59
CA LEU A 4 11.78 -30.34 28.98
C LEU A 4 12.94 -29.74 29.81
N SER A 5 12.84 -29.82 31.14
CA SER A 5 13.89 -29.31 32.05
C SER A 5 15.14 -30.21 32.10
N ALA A 6 15.00 -31.51 31.83
CA ALA A 6 16.12 -32.42 31.77
C ALA A 6 16.97 -32.28 30.49
N ILE A 7 16.31 -32.01 29.34
CA ILE A 7 16.97 -31.83 28.05
C ILE A 7 17.77 -30.52 28.01
N MET A 8 17.32 -29.46 28.71
CA MET A 8 18.02 -28.18 28.81
C MET A 8 19.33 -28.22 29.65
N LYS A 9 19.66 -29.34 30.27
CA LYS A 9 20.89 -29.45 31.11
C LYS A 9 22.15 -29.80 30.32
N THR A 10 22.01 -30.24 29.06
CA THR A 10 23.19 -30.54 28.23
C THR A 10 23.68 -29.27 27.51
N THR A 11 25.01 -29.09 27.46
CA THR A 11 25.66 -27.98 26.78
C THR A 11 25.29 -27.90 25.29
N ALA A 12 25.12 -29.05 24.65
CA ALA A 12 24.69 -29.16 23.27
C ALA A 12 23.26 -28.62 23.06
N ALA A 13 22.33 -28.92 23.95
CA ALA A 13 20.95 -28.42 23.85
C ALA A 13 20.86 -26.90 24.07
N ARG A 14 21.65 -26.36 24.99
CA ARG A 14 21.74 -24.90 25.20
C ARG A 14 22.32 -24.17 23.98
N LEU A 15 23.36 -24.73 23.38
CA LEU A 15 23.97 -24.16 22.18
C LEU A 15 22.99 -24.19 20.99
N SER A 16 22.32 -25.31 20.78
CA SER A 16 21.28 -25.44 19.73
C SER A 16 20.12 -24.49 19.94
N ALA A 17 19.65 -24.29 21.18
CA ALA A 17 18.61 -23.34 21.51
C ALA A 17 19.06 -21.90 21.25
N LEU A 18 20.31 -21.54 21.58
CA LEU A 18 20.87 -20.23 21.31
C LEU A 18 20.95 -19.95 19.80
N TYR A 19 21.42 -20.92 19.00
CA TYR A 19 21.44 -20.78 17.54
C TYR A 19 20.05 -20.63 16.93
N LEU A 20 19.06 -21.40 17.40
CA LEU A 20 17.68 -21.30 16.98
C LEU A 20 17.09 -19.91 17.30
N LEU A 21 17.38 -19.41 18.49
CA LEU A 21 16.92 -18.08 18.92
C LEU A 21 17.59 -16.98 18.11
N LEU A 22 18.89 -17.06 17.88
CA LEU A 22 19.63 -16.11 17.04
C LEU A 22 19.12 -16.14 15.60
N PHE A 23 18.89 -17.33 15.04
CA PHE A 23 18.37 -17.49 13.69
C PHE A 23 16.95 -16.90 13.57
N ALA A 24 16.07 -17.16 14.54
CA ALA A 24 14.74 -16.60 14.57
C ALA A 24 14.77 -15.06 14.66
N ALA A 25 15.64 -14.51 15.50
CA ALA A 25 15.83 -13.07 15.62
C ALA A 25 16.31 -12.44 14.30
N CYS A 26 17.31 -13.04 13.63
CA CYS A 26 17.79 -12.61 12.32
C CYS A 26 16.68 -12.69 11.25
N ALA A 27 15.89 -13.76 11.24
CA ALA A 27 14.79 -13.91 10.30
C ALA A 27 13.71 -12.84 10.50
N VAL A 28 13.32 -12.57 11.74
CA VAL A 28 12.38 -11.49 12.07
C VAL A 28 12.93 -10.12 11.67
N ALA A 29 14.19 -9.84 11.99
CA ALA A 29 14.85 -8.58 11.60
C ALA A 29 14.89 -8.41 10.08
N LEU A 30 15.19 -9.46 9.33
CA LEU A 30 15.19 -9.46 7.87
C LEU A 30 13.80 -9.15 7.31
N VAL A 31 12.75 -9.77 7.84
CA VAL A 31 11.36 -9.50 7.43
C VAL A 31 10.97 -8.06 7.67
N ILE A 32 11.29 -7.52 8.84
CA ILE A 32 11.03 -6.12 9.17
C ILE A 32 11.81 -5.19 8.23
N TYR A 33 13.07 -5.48 7.99
CA TYR A 33 13.93 -4.68 7.10
C TYR A 33 13.41 -4.65 5.67
N VAL A 34 13.13 -5.82 5.06
CA VAL A 34 12.61 -5.92 3.69
C VAL A 34 11.25 -5.24 3.57
N THR A 35 10.36 -5.44 4.55
CA THR A 35 9.04 -4.80 4.52
C THR A 35 9.13 -3.28 4.62
N SER A 36 10.00 -2.74 5.47
CA SER A 36 10.18 -1.31 5.63
C SER A 36 10.81 -0.64 4.40
N LEU A 37 11.79 -1.30 3.79
CA LEU A 37 12.45 -0.81 2.58
C LEU A 37 11.47 -0.77 1.39
N SER A 38 10.68 -1.83 1.20
CA SER A 38 9.67 -1.90 0.15
C SER A 38 8.61 -0.80 0.27
N THR A 39 8.21 -0.46 1.49
CA THR A 39 7.22 0.60 1.71
C THR A 39 7.73 1.97 1.27
N ARG A 40 8.95 2.31 1.65
CA ARG A 40 9.56 3.61 1.29
C ARG A 40 9.74 3.76 -0.22
N MET A 41 10.20 2.72 -0.90
CA MET A 41 10.36 2.74 -2.35
C MET A 41 9.02 2.92 -3.09
N LEU A 42 7.97 2.23 -2.66
CA LEU A 42 6.64 2.35 -3.26
C LEU A 42 6.03 3.74 -3.06
N GLU A 43 6.23 4.37 -1.91
CA GLU A 43 5.76 5.74 -1.66
C GLU A 43 6.44 6.74 -2.59
N THR A 44 7.76 6.66 -2.74
CA THR A 44 8.52 7.55 -3.62
C THR A 44 8.10 7.38 -5.07
N GLN A 45 8.04 6.14 -5.57
CA GLN A 45 7.59 5.85 -6.94
C GLN A 45 6.15 6.30 -7.19
N THR A 46 5.26 6.15 -6.21
CA THR A 46 3.87 6.59 -6.33
C THR A 46 3.78 8.12 -6.44
N ARG A 47 4.54 8.85 -5.61
CA ARG A 47 4.59 10.31 -5.66
C ARG A 47 5.19 10.82 -6.97
N GLU A 48 6.26 10.22 -7.45
CA GLU A 48 6.87 10.57 -8.74
C GLU A 48 5.91 10.34 -9.90
N ALA A 49 5.23 9.19 -9.93
CA ALA A 49 4.24 8.87 -10.96
C ALA A 49 3.05 9.85 -10.96
N ILE A 50 2.55 10.22 -9.77
CA ILE A 50 1.47 11.21 -9.65
C ILE A 50 1.98 12.60 -10.09
N ALA A 51 3.20 13.00 -9.71
CA ALA A 51 3.77 14.28 -10.10
C ALA A 51 3.95 14.39 -11.63
N GLU A 52 4.41 13.32 -12.28
CA GLU A 52 4.53 13.26 -13.73
C GLU A 52 3.16 13.36 -14.42
N GLU A 53 2.17 12.68 -13.88
CA GLU A 53 0.78 12.72 -14.34
C GLU A 53 0.20 14.14 -14.24
N VAL A 54 0.39 14.80 -13.11
CA VAL A 54 0.01 16.21 -12.88
C VAL A 54 0.66 17.12 -13.90
N ASN A 55 1.96 16.96 -14.16
CA ASN A 55 2.68 17.75 -15.16
C ASN A 55 2.12 17.52 -16.58
N GLY A 56 1.73 16.28 -16.89
CA GLY A 56 1.06 15.94 -18.14
C GLY A 56 -0.28 16.65 -18.30
N LEU A 57 -1.09 16.67 -17.26
CA LEU A 57 -2.39 17.34 -17.22
C LEU A 57 -2.24 18.87 -17.25
N ALA A 58 -1.24 19.43 -16.55
CA ALA A 58 -0.93 20.85 -16.60
C ALA A 58 -0.57 21.31 -18.03
N ARG A 59 0.23 20.53 -18.75
CA ARG A 59 0.53 20.81 -20.18
C ARG A 59 -0.71 20.75 -21.06
N ALA A 60 -1.64 19.84 -20.80
CA ALA A 60 -2.90 19.76 -21.52
C ALA A 60 -3.76 21.02 -21.27
N TYR A 61 -3.81 21.45 -20.00
CA TYR A 61 -4.50 22.69 -19.62
C TYR A 61 -3.89 23.93 -20.31
N GLN A 62 -2.57 24.06 -20.32
CA GLN A 62 -1.88 25.19 -20.98
C GLN A 62 -2.13 25.24 -22.49
N ARG A 63 -2.27 24.09 -23.16
CA ARG A 63 -2.50 24.03 -24.61
C ARG A 63 -3.92 24.30 -25.04
N GLY A 64 -4.91 23.97 -24.26
CA GLY A 64 -6.30 24.04 -24.67
C GLY A 64 -7.29 24.29 -23.53
N GLY A 65 -6.82 24.82 -22.40
CA GLY A 65 -7.66 25.15 -21.26
C GLY A 65 -8.36 23.95 -20.62
N LEU A 66 -9.44 24.26 -19.90
CA LEU A 66 -10.26 23.27 -19.21
C LEU A 66 -10.83 22.17 -20.14
N PRO A 67 -11.32 22.47 -21.36
CA PRO A 67 -11.84 21.41 -22.24
C PRO A 67 -10.78 20.38 -22.65
N ALA A 68 -9.54 20.79 -22.89
CA ALA A 68 -8.44 19.89 -23.21
C ALA A 68 -8.04 19.04 -21.99
N LEU A 69 -7.98 19.64 -20.82
CA LEU A 69 -7.72 18.95 -19.56
C LEU A 69 -8.76 17.86 -19.30
N VAL A 70 -10.06 18.20 -19.34
CA VAL A 70 -11.15 17.24 -19.10
C VAL A 70 -11.14 16.10 -20.11
N ARG A 71 -10.85 16.38 -21.40
CA ARG A 71 -10.76 15.36 -22.43
C ARG A 71 -9.64 14.35 -22.13
N VAL A 72 -8.45 14.83 -21.83
CA VAL A 72 -7.29 13.97 -21.51
C VAL A 72 -7.56 13.14 -20.26
N MET A 73 -8.10 13.79 -19.23
CA MET A 73 -8.45 13.14 -17.97
C MET A 73 -9.50 12.03 -18.15
N ASN A 74 -10.57 12.29 -18.92
CA ASN A 74 -11.62 11.30 -19.17
C ASN A 74 -11.10 10.09 -19.97
N VAL A 75 -10.18 10.28 -20.90
CA VAL A 75 -9.53 9.17 -21.62
C VAL A 75 -8.70 8.31 -20.66
N ARG A 76 -7.91 8.96 -19.82
CA ARG A 76 -7.05 8.25 -18.84
C ARG A 76 -7.85 7.57 -17.73
N ALA A 77 -8.91 8.21 -17.26
CA ALA A 77 -9.78 7.68 -16.20
C ALA A 77 -10.49 6.36 -16.57
N ARG A 78 -10.63 6.08 -17.86
CA ARG A 78 -11.27 4.84 -18.37
C ARG A 78 -10.29 3.68 -18.56
N GLN A 79 -9.00 3.91 -18.38
CA GLN A 79 -8.00 2.83 -18.53
C GLN A 79 -8.06 1.89 -17.32
N PRO A 80 -7.84 0.57 -17.52
CA PRO A 80 -7.69 -0.36 -16.41
C PRO A 80 -6.54 0.07 -15.48
N GLY A 81 -6.76 0.07 -14.16
CA GLY A 81 -5.75 0.53 -13.21
C GLY A 81 -5.51 2.05 -13.23
N ALA A 82 -6.44 2.83 -13.81
CA ALA A 82 -6.32 4.28 -13.90
C ALA A 82 -6.15 4.93 -12.52
N ASN A 83 -5.36 6.01 -12.50
CA ASN A 83 -5.26 6.91 -11.37
C ASN A 83 -6.63 7.53 -11.04
N LEU A 84 -6.72 8.13 -9.86
CA LEU A 84 -7.87 8.94 -9.45
C LEU A 84 -7.77 10.32 -10.08
N TYR A 85 -8.84 10.74 -10.70
CA TYR A 85 -8.97 12.05 -11.30
C TYR A 85 -10.25 12.69 -10.83
N LEU A 86 -10.16 13.93 -10.40
CA LEU A 86 -11.31 14.72 -9.99
C LEU A 86 -11.07 16.19 -10.31
N ILE A 87 -12.06 16.83 -10.92
CA ILE A 87 -12.14 18.29 -11.05
C ILE A 87 -13.38 18.75 -10.33
N THR A 88 -13.20 19.71 -9.43
CA THR A 88 -14.31 20.36 -8.73
C THR A 88 -14.31 21.86 -8.98
N ASP A 89 -15.44 22.48 -8.73
CA ASP A 89 -15.54 23.92 -8.56
C ASP A 89 -14.91 24.37 -7.23
N PRO A 90 -14.80 25.67 -6.96
CA PRO A 90 -14.27 26.19 -5.69
C PRO A 90 -15.06 25.77 -4.45
N ASN A 91 -16.33 25.37 -4.61
CA ASN A 91 -17.23 24.94 -3.54
C ASN A 91 -17.16 23.42 -3.29
N GLY A 92 -16.34 22.70 -4.07
CA GLY A 92 -16.20 21.24 -3.95
C GLY A 92 -17.21 20.43 -4.78
N LEU A 93 -18.04 21.09 -5.63
CA LEU A 93 -18.96 20.38 -6.52
C LEU A 93 -18.16 19.66 -7.62
N ILE A 94 -18.38 18.36 -7.76
CA ILE A 94 -17.70 17.51 -8.75
C ILE A 94 -18.19 17.87 -10.16
N LEU A 95 -17.27 18.28 -11.02
CA LEU A 95 -17.53 18.61 -12.40
C LEU A 95 -17.19 17.48 -13.35
N SER A 96 -16.09 16.77 -13.09
CA SER A 96 -15.64 15.63 -13.90
C SER A 96 -14.64 14.78 -13.13
N GLY A 97 -14.57 13.50 -13.47
CA GLY A 97 -13.64 12.56 -12.87
C GLY A 97 -14.16 11.14 -12.75
N ASN A 98 -13.40 10.28 -12.11
CA ASN A 98 -13.77 8.90 -11.81
C ASN A 98 -14.01 8.65 -10.31
N VAL A 99 -14.12 9.72 -9.53
CA VAL A 99 -14.38 9.68 -8.08
C VAL A 99 -15.82 10.15 -7.83
N GLU A 100 -16.57 9.37 -7.09
CA GLU A 100 -17.97 9.64 -6.72
C GLU A 100 -18.06 10.48 -5.44
N SER A 101 -17.25 10.11 -4.44
CA SER A 101 -17.21 10.83 -3.17
C SER A 101 -15.82 10.77 -2.55
N LEU A 102 -15.47 11.81 -1.80
CA LEU A 102 -14.23 11.95 -1.06
C LEU A 102 -14.52 12.17 0.42
N GLN A 103 -13.58 11.77 1.24
CA GLN A 103 -13.58 12.14 2.65
C GLN A 103 -13.56 13.67 2.79
N PRO A 104 -14.37 14.28 3.70
CA PRO A 104 -14.34 15.72 3.94
C PRO A 104 -12.94 16.22 4.32
N GLY A 105 -12.59 17.43 3.86
CA GLY A 105 -11.30 18.05 4.17
C GLY A 105 -10.16 17.74 3.19
N VAL A 106 -10.31 16.78 2.28
CA VAL A 106 -9.24 16.40 1.33
C VAL A 106 -8.92 17.51 0.34
N LEU A 107 -9.91 18.31 -0.05
CA LEU A 107 -9.77 19.38 -1.03
C LEU A 107 -9.41 20.75 -0.44
N ASP A 108 -9.37 20.87 0.89
CA ASP A 108 -9.22 22.16 1.58
C ASP A 108 -7.84 22.79 1.38
N GLN A 109 -6.81 21.96 1.30
CA GLN A 109 -5.43 22.40 1.15
C GLN A 109 -4.81 21.90 -0.16
N PRO A 110 -4.18 22.80 -0.94
CA PRO A 110 -3.40 22.38 -2.10
C PRO A 110 -2.11 21.69 -1.64
N GLY A 111 -1.67 20.69 -2.41
CA GLY A 111 -0.47 19.94 -2.14
C GLY A 111 -0.73 18.45 -1.99
N TRP A 112 0.22 17.74 -1.44
CA TRP A 112 0.09 16.32 -1.15
C TRP A 112 -0.80 16.10 0.05
N THR A 113 -1.67 15.08 -0.03
CA THR A 113 -2.43 14.63 1.14
C THR A 113 -1.44 14.06 2.17
N GLU A 114 -1.51 14.57 3.41
CA GLU A 114 -0.61 14.14 4.49
C GLU A 114 -0.85 12.69 4.89
N ARG A 115 -2.10 12.26 4.80
CA ARG A 115 -2.55 10.90 5.15
C ARG A 115 -3.37 10.31 4.03
N PRO A 116 -3.37 8.97 3.89
CA PRO A 116 -4.33 8.29 3.04
C PRO A 116 -5.75 8.64 3.45
N PHE A 117 -6.62 8.86 2.47
CA PHE A 117 -8.03 9.23 2.67
C PHE A 117 -8.96 8.20 2.04
N PHE A 118 -10.20 8.16 2.49
CA PHE A 118 -11.23 7.29 1.96
C PHE A 118 -11.95 7.95 0.78
N TYR A 119 -12.26 7.14 -0.24
CA TYR A 119 -13.00 7.59 -1.42
C TYR A 119 -13.86 6.46 -1.98
N ARG A 120 -14.84 6.83 -2.81
CA ARG A 120 -15.61 5.93 -3.65
C ARG A 120 -15.43 6.27 -5.12
N ARG A 121 -15.42 5.25 -5.96
CA ARG A 121 -15.21 5.37 -7.41
C ARG A 121 -16.51 5.18 -8.16
N PHE A 122 -16.74 5.97 -9.23
CA PHE A 122 -17.84 5.71 -10.16
C PHE A 122 -17.64 4.39 -10.91
N GLY A 123 -18.71 3.58 -11.05
CA GLY A 123 -18.76 2.48 -12.01
C GLY A 123 -18.04 1.19 -11.64
N GLY A 124 -18.02 0.81 -10.37
CA GLY A 124 -17.70 -0.57 -10.00
C GLY A 124 -18.70 -1.54 -10.62
N THR A 125 -18.27 -2.32 -11.63
CA THR A 125 -19.10 -3.21 -12.47
C THR A 125 -19.67 -4.43 -11.72
N GLU A 126 -19.39 -4.57 -10.44
CA GLU A 126 -19.94 -5.63 -9.60
C GLU A 126 -20.70 -5.03 -8.41
N ALA A 127 -21.95 -5.37 -8.31
CA ALA A 127 -22.91 -4.97 -7.27
C ALA A 127 -22.46 -5.27 -5.82
N THR A 128 -21.32 -5.90 -5.64
CA THR A 128 -20.67 -6.21 -4.36
C THR A 128 -19.51 -5.30 -4.00
N THR A 129 -19.02 -4.47 -4.93
CA THR A 129 -17.80 -3.64 -4.73
C THR A 129 -18.10 -2.16 -4.58
N SER A 130 -19.31 -1.70 -4.94
CA SER A 130 -19.72 -0.29 -4.91
C SER A 130 -19.89 0.31 -3.50
N GLU A 131 -19.89 -0.50 -2.45
CA GLU A 131 -19.94 -0.02 -1.07
C GLU A 131 -18.57 0.00 -0.36
N ARG A 132 -17.50 -0.48 -1.01
CA ARG A 132 -16.17 -0.48 -0.38
C ARG A 132 -15.53 0.87 -0.48
N GLU A 133 -15.28 1.45 0.66
CA GLU A 133 -14.39 2.59 0.78
C GLU A 133 -12.97 2.15 0.42
N HIS A 134 -12.41 2.81 -0.58
CA HIS A 134 -11.04 2.63 -1.02
C HIS A 134 -10.16 3.66 -0.34
N THR A 135 -8.89 3.33 -0.17
CA THR A 135 -7.90 4.24 0.41
C THR A 135 -6.95 4.74 -0.67
N ALA A 136 -6.73 6.04 -0.73
CA ALA A 136 -5.86 6.67 -1.72
C ALA A 136 -4.95 7.73 -1.13
N VAL A 137 -3.91 8.07 -1.89
CA VAL A 137 -3.11 9.29 -1.72
C VAL A 137 -3.26 10.13 -2.99
N ALA A 138 -3.25 11.46 -2.83
CA ALA A 138 -3.43 12.36 -3.95
C ALA A 138 -2.62 13.64 -3.82
N HIS A 139 -2.48 14.32 -4.95
CA HIS A 139 -1.97 15.68 -5.05
C HIS A 139 -3.11 16.59 -5.49
N VAL A 140 -3.39 17.59 -4.69
CA VAL A 140 -4.44 18.58 -4.91
C VAL A 140 -3.84 19.86 -5.46
N ILE A 141 -4.37 20.36 -6.57
CA ILE A 141 -3.86 21.53 -7.28
C ILE A 141 -5.01 22.52 -7.50
N ARG A 142 -4.77 23.77 -7.23
CA ARG A 142 -5.68 24.85 -7.61
C ARG A 142 -5.30 25.39 -8.98
N LEU A 143 -6.25 25.35 -9.90
CA LEU A 143 -6.10 25.92 -11.24
C LEU A 143 -6.28 27.45 -11.18
N PRO A 144 -5.80 28.21 -12.21
CA PRO A 144 -5.93 29.67 -12.25
C PRO A 144 -7.36 30.18 -12.17
N ASN A 145 -8.34 29.37 -12.59
CA ASN A 145 -9.78 29.67 -12.52
C ASN A 145 -10.44 29.25 -11.19
N GLN A 146 -9.64 29.07 -10.13
CA GLN A 146 -10.07 28.63 -8.80
C GLN A 146 -10.66 27.21 -8.72
N MET A 147 -10.71 26.48 -9.82
CA MET A 147 -11.09 25.06 -9.81
C MET A 147 -10.02 24.23 -9.12
N ILE A 148 -10.45 23.11 -8.55
CA ILE A 148 -9.56 22.19 -7.85
C ILE A 148 -9.41 20.92 -8.71
N LEU A 149 -8.17 20.58 -9.03
CA LEU A 149 -7.79 19.33 -9.68
C LEU A 149 -7.16 18.42 -8.63
N LEU A 150 -7.69 17.21 -8.50
CA LEU A 150 -7.10 16.17 -7.68
C LEU A 150 -6.63 15.02 -8.59
N VAL A 151 -5.38 14.62 -8.41
CA VAL A 151 -4.79 13.44 -9.04
C VAL A 151 -4.26 12.53 -7.95
N GLY A 152 -4.74 11.29 -7.90
CA GLY A 152 -4.40 10.36 -6.84
C GLY A 152 -4.21 8.94 -7.34
N ARG A 153 -3.76 8.08 -6.44
CA ARG A 153 -3.59 6.65 -6.69
C ARG A 153 -4.21 5.83 -5.57
N ASP A 154 -4.93 4.79 -5.96
CA ASP A 154 -5.47 3.80 -5.05
C ASP A 154 -4.34 3.00 -4.38
N LEU A 155 -4.42 2.85 -3.07
CA LEU A 155 -3.48 2.04 -2.27
C LEU A 155 -4.00 0.62 -2.01
N GLY A 156 -5.24 0.31 -2.39
CA GLY A 156 -5.87 -0.97 -2.08
C GLY A 156 -5.24 -2.16 -2.80
N GLU A 157 -4.84 -2.01 -4.06
CA GLU A 157 -4.18 -3.09 -4.82
C GLU A 157 -2.82 -3.48 -4.21
N PRO A 158 -1.90 -2.53 -3.90
CA PRO A 158 -0.63 -2.87 -3.26
C PRO A 158 -0.81 -3.47 -1.85
N GLU A 159 -1.84 -3.07 -1.10
CA GLU A 159 -2.09 -3.61 0.23
C GLU A 159 -2.53 -5.08 0.22
N GLN A 160 -3.32 -5.50 -0.75
CA GLN A 160 -3.71 -6.90 -0.91
C GLN A 160 -2.48 -7.77 -1.22
N PHE A 161 -1.63 -7.34 -2.16
CA PHE A 161 -0.39 -8.05 -2.48
C PHE A 161 0.55 -8.14 -1.26
N ARG A 162 0.73 -7.05 -0.51
CA ARG A 162 1.53 -7.04 0.72
C ARG A 162 0.98 -7.97 1.79
N ARG A 163 -0.35 -8.08 1.91
CA ARG A 163 -1.02 -8.98 2.86
C ARG A 163 -0.77 -10.44 2.51
N VAL A 164 -0.86 -10.79 1.24
CA VAL A 164 -0.56 -12.15 0.74
C VAL A 164 0.92 -12.48 0.94
N MET A 165 1.81 -11.57 0.55
CA MET A 165 3.26 -11.74 0.74
C MET A 165 3.63 -11.93 2.21
N ARG A 166 3.08 -11.11 3.11
CA ARG A 166 3.31 -11.23 4.56
C ARG A 166 2.81 -12.56 5.10
N ARG A 167 1.63 -13.02 4.67
CA ARG A 167 1.11 -14.34 5.08
C ARG A 167 1.99 -15.49 4.60
N ALA A 168 2.45 -15.44 3.35
CA ALA A 168 3.36 -16.44 2.81
C ALA A 168 4.70 -16.47 3.57
N LEU A 169 5.23 -15.31 3.92
CA LEU A 169 6.48 -15.18 4.67
C LEU A 169 6.35 -15.72 6.10
N VAL A 170 5.26 -15.40 6.79
CA VAL A 170 4.96 -15.92 8.13
C VAL A 170 4.75 -17.45 8.09
N ALA A 171 4.06 -17.96 7.07
CA ALA A 171 3.87 -19.39 6.89
C ALA A 171 5.21 -20.12 6.63
N ALA A 172 6.07 -19.57 5.79
CA ALA A 172 7.40 -20.12 5.51
C ALA A 172 8.29 -20.16 6.76
N LEU A 173 8.31 -19.06 7.54
CA LEU A 173 9.03 -19.00 8.82
C LEU A 173 8.46 -19.98 9.84
N GLY A 174 7.14 -20.13 9.90
CA GLY A 174 6.47 -21.11 10.77
C GLY A 174 6.83 -22.53 10.42
N MET A 175 6.85 -22.90 9.14
CA MET A 175 7.25 -24.21 8.67
C MET A 175 8.73 -24.50 8.97
N MET A 176 9.60 -23.50 8.78
CA MET A 176 11.02 -23.62 9.06
C MET A 176 11.29 -23.76 10.56
N GLY A 177 10.56 -23.04 11.40
CA GLY A 177 10.59 -23.15 12.85
C GLY A 177 10.12 -24.51 13.35
N LEU A 178 9.03 -25.05 12.79
CA LEU A 178 8.54 -26.40 13.08
C LEU A 178 9.56 -27.45 12.68
N GLY A 179 10.17 -27.35 11.50
CA GLY A 179 11.24 -28.26 11.06
C GLY A 179 12.43 -28.27 12.01
N ALA A 180 12.87 -27.09 12.45
CA ALA A 180 13.95 -26.94 13.40
C ALA A 180 13.60 -27.56 14.77
N LEU A 181 12.37 -27.37 15.27
CA LEU A 181 11.88 -27.99 16.50
C LEU A 181 11.82 -29.52 16.41
N VAL A 182 11.39 -30.06 15.27
CA VAL A 182 11.37 -31.51 15.02
C VAL A 182 12.79 -32.08 15.04
N ILE A 183 13.73 -31.46 14.34
CA ILE A 183 15.15 -31.89 14.34
C ILE A 183 15.70 -31.81 15.75
N TRP A 184 15.47 -30.73 16.48
CA TRP A 184 15.92 -30.58 17.86
C TRP A 184 15.35 -31.67 18.79
N TYR A 185 14.06 -32.01 18.63
CA TYR A 185 13.41 -33.06 19.40
C TYR A 185 14.03 -34.42 19.13
N PHE A 186 14.28 -34.79 17.86
CA PHE A 186 14.87 -36.09 17.50
C PHE A 186 16.34 -36.20 17.90
N VAL A 187 17.11 -35.13 17.74
CA VAL A 187 18.52 -35.11 18.17
C VAL A 187 18.64 -35.16 19.69
N GLY A 188 17.81 -34.41 20.42
CA GLY A 188 17.81 -34.39 21.87
C GLY A 188 17.35 -35.72 22.51
N ARG A 189 16.58 -36.55 21.77
CA ARG A 189 16.11 -37.86 22.26
C ARG A 189 17.14 -39.00 22.03
N ARG A 190 18.10 -38.78 21.13
CA ARG A 190 19.17 -39.75 20.84
C ARG A 190 20.49 -39.47 21.59
N ALA A 191 20.61 -38.29 22.20
CA ALA A 191 21.72 -37.93 23.08
C ALA A 191 21.37 -38.21 24.54
#